data_80110a2d2e4aec0e0fd5e78c82bb27fb
#
_entry.id   80110a2d2e4aec0e0fd5e78c82bb27fb
#
_cell.length_a   1.000
_cell.length_b   1.000
_cell.length_c   1.000
_cell.angle_alpha   90.00
_cell.angle_beta   90.00
_cell.angle_gamma   90.00
#
_symmetry.space_group_name_H-M   'P 1'
#
loop_
_entity.id
_entity.type
_entity.pdbx_description
1 polymer ?
#
loop_
_entity_poly.entity_id
_entity_poly.type
_entity_poly.pdbx_seq_one_letter_code
_entity_poly.pdbx_strand_id
1 'polypeptide(L)'
;SKVLPHQALVAAAVARPRSRRKMSALKEFSSRQARQNQERWWRAIERALELPDDELPPTRAPLGPDELPHPRTWQRHHAAAADRLTRVRGAIRQHAEKIRVPQELLLTPGCQRHLAWDLGEEIEAGRTSSVSAQEIGERLAAMGARPWQIEQAAPALATALS
;
A
#
# COMPACT_ATOMS: atom_id res chain seq x y z
N SER A 1 -0.12 9.34 25.80
CA SER A 1 0.66 8.46 26.70
C SER A 1 0.60 7.05 26.17
N LYS A 2 1.75 6.52 25.73
CA LYS A 2 1.82 5.16 25.16
C LYS A 2 1.76 4.16 26.33
N VAL A 3 0.69 3.40 26.39
CA VAL A 3 0.44 2.41 27.46
C VAL A 3 1.43 1.23 27.37
N LEU A 4 1.83 0.83 26.15
CA LEU A 4 2.88 -0.16 25.91
C LEU A 4 3.64 0.22 24.62
N PRO A 5 4.99 0.20 24.62
CA PRO A 5 5.77 0.45 23.41
C PRO A 5 5.54 -0.64 22.34
N HIS A 6 5.58 -0.25 21.07
CA HIS A 6 5.46 -1.21 19.95
C HIS A 6 6.52 -2.34 20.04
N GLN A 7 7.73 -2.01 20.46
CA GLN A 7 8.82 -2.98 20.65
C GLN A 7 8.46 -4.08 21.67
N ALA A 8 7.67 -3.77 22.71
CA ALA A 8 7.24 -4.76 23.67
C ALA A 8 6.21 -5.75 23.06
N LEU A 9 5.34 -5.29 22.16
CA LEU A 9 4.44 -6.17 21.42
C LEU A 9 5.21 -7.12 20.51
N VAL A 10 6.20 -6.60 19.77
CA VAL A 10 7.07 -7.40 18.92
C VAL A 10 7.87 -8.42 19.75
N ALA A 11 8.46 -7.99 20.87
CA ALA A 11 9.21 -8.88 21.75
C ALA A 11 8.33 -10.01 22.31
N ALA A 12 7.10 -9.70 22.72
CA ALA A 12 6.15 -10.72 23.20
C ALA A 12 5.76 -11.71 22.07
N ALA A 13 5.51 -11.21 20.86
CA ALA A 13 5.14 -12.03 19.71
C ALA A 13 6.29 -12.99 19.30
N VAL A 14 7.53 -12.50 19.29
CA VAL A 14 8.72 -13.31 18.97
C VAL A 14 9.05 -14.33 20.07
N ALA A 15 9.03 -13.88 21.33
CA ALA A 15 9.40 -14.73 22.48
C ALA A 15 8.30 -15.76 22.81
N ARG A 16 7.03 -15.50 22.45
CA ARG A 16 5.85 -16.36 22.77
C ARG A 16 5.91 -16.86 24.23
N PRO A 17 5.95 -15.98 25.24
CA PRO A 17 6.14 -16.37 26.63
C PRO A 17 4.97 -17.23 27.10
N ARG A 18 5.28 -18.41 27.65
CA ARG A 18 4.27 -19.37 28.16
C ARG A 18 3.98 -19.22 29.66
N SER A 19 4.39 -18.11 30.27
CA SER A 19 4.07 -17.77 31.65
C SER A 19 4.24 -16.27 31.88
N ARG A 20 3.49 -15.75 32.85
CA ARG A 20 3.62 -14.34 33.28
C ARG A 20 5.07 -13.98 33.69
N ARG A 21 5.78 -14.91 34.34
CA ARG A 21 7.17 -14.72 34.73
C ARG A 21 8.07 -14.53 33.50
N LYS A 22 7.91 -15.37 32.44
CA LYS A 22 8.67 -15.25 31.19
C LYS A 22 8.35 -13.94 30.45
N MET A 23 7.08 -13.50 30.43
CA MET A 23 6.71 -12.21 29.86
C MET A 23 7.40 -11.05 30.61
N SER A 24 7.36 -11.08 31.94
CA SER A 24 7.94 -10.04 32.78
C SER A 24 9.47 -9.99 32.72
N ALA A 25 10.12 -11.06 32.31
CA ALA A 25 11.57 -11.12 32.11
C ALA A 25 12.01 -10.45 30.80
N LEU A 26 11.08 -10.14 29.89
CA LEU A 26 11.42 -9.40 28.68
C LEU A 26 11.78 -7.95 29.03
N LYS A 27 12.91 -7.48 28.54
CA LYS A 27 13.44 -6.13 28.78
C LYS A 27 12.41 -5.03 28.45
N GLU A 28 11.64 -5.23 27.42
CA GLU A 28 10.64 -4.29 26.91
C GLU A 28 9.43 -4.14 27.84
N PHE A 29 9.23 -5.09 28.78
CA PHE A 29 8.18 -5.04 29.81
C PHE A 29 8.70 -4.47 31.16
N SER A 30 9.91 -3.95 31.21
CA SER A 30 10.52 -3.42 32.43
C SER A 30 9.98 -2.04 32.86
N SER A 31 9.27 -1.33 31.98
CA SER A 31 8.73 0.02 32.28
C SER A 31 7.71 -0.02 33.42
N ARG A 32 7.59 1.09 34.19
CA ARG A 32 6.62 1.22 35.28
C ARG A 32 5.19 0.94 34.80
N GLN A 33 4.80 1.48 33.66
CA GLN A 33 3.46 1.27 33.09
C GLN A 33 3.22 -0.18 32.66
N ALA A 34 4.22 -0.84 32.06
CA ALA A 34 4.11 -2.25 31.69
C ALA A 34 3.92 -3.11 32.96
N ARG A 35 4.66 -2.84 34.05
CA ARG A 35 4.52 -3.55 35.32
C ARG A 35 3.17 -3.32 35.99
N GLN A 36 2.64 -2.10 35.99
CA GLN A 36 1.32 -1.79 36.56
C GLN A 36 0.17 -2.53 35.85
N ASN A 37 0.32 -2.81 34.56
CA ASN A 37 -0.69 -3.48 33.77
C ASN A 37 -0.30 -4.93 33.41
N GLN A 38 0.61 -5.53 34.13
CA GLN A 38 1.19 -6.85 33.84
C GLN A 38 0.16 -7.96 33.72
N GLU A 39 -0.86 -7.96 34.58
CA GLU A 39 -1.95 -8.93 34.56
C GLU A 39 -2.79 -8.80 33.28
N ARG A 40 -3.06 -7.58 32.86
CA ARG A 40 -3.81 -7.30 31.64
C ARG A 40 -3.06 -7.78 30.38
N TRP A 41 -1.73 -7.54 30.35
CA TRP A 41 -0.90 -8.00 29.24
C TRP A 41 -0.79 -9.50 29.20
N TRP A 42 -0.64 -10.14 30.36
CA TRP A 42 -0.55 -11.58 30.45
C TRP A 42 -1.84 -12.25 29.94
N ARG A 43 -3.01 -11.81 30.39
CA ARG A 43 -4.29 -12.33 29.91
C ARG A 43 -4.48 -12.18 28.40
N ALA A 44 -3.98 -11.10 27.81
CA ALA A 44 -4.06 -10.90 26.37
C ALA A 44 -3.14 -11.88 25.60
N ILE A 45 -1.93 -12.11 26.12
CA ILE A 45 -0.99 -13.08 25.54
C ILE A 45 -1.49 -14.50 25.70
N GLU A 46 -1.99 -14.86 26.87
CA GLU A 46 -2.55 -16.17 27.19
C GLU A 46 -3.71 -16.52 26.23
N ARG A 47 -4.68 -15.64 26.08
CA ARG A 47 -5.75 -15.82 25.09
C ARG A 47 -5.23 -15.98 23.67
N ALA A 48 -4.24 -15.20 23.28
CA ALA A 48 -3.66 -15.30 21.93
C ALA A 48 -2.90 -16.61 21.70
N LEU A 49 -2.36 -17.22 22.75
CA LEU A 49 -1.69 -18.53 22.69
C LEU A 49 -2.66 -19.71 22.64
N GLU A 50 -3.91 -19.49 23.07
CA GLU A 50 -4.99 -20.47 23.07
C GLU A 50 -5.80 -20.45 21.77
N LEU A 51 -5.66 -19.40 20.96
CA LEU A 51 -6.36 -19.31 19.67
C LEU A 51 -5.87 -20.41 18.72
N PRO A 52 -6.77 -21.13 18.07
CA PRO A 52 -6.44 -22.03 16.98
C PRO A 52 -5.85 -21.26 15.78
N ASP A 53 -5.06 -21.95 14.97
CA ASP A 53 -4.31 -21.31 13.87
C ASP A 53 -5.22 -20.64 12.83
N ASP A 54 -6.44 -21.13 12.63
CA ASP A 54 -7.46 -20.59 11.71
C ASP A 54 -8.16 -19.32 12.25
N GLU A 55 -8.11 -19.10 13.56
CA GLU A 55 -8.61 -17.86 14.19
C GLU A 55 -7.53 -16.79 14.35
N LEU A 56 -6.27 -17.12 14.08
CA LEU A 56 -5.19 -16.14 14.11
C LEU A 56 -5.32 -15.14 12.95
N PRO A 57 -5.06 -13.84 13.20
CA PRO A 57 -5.01 -12.87 12.12
C PRO A 57 -4.01 -13.30 11.05
N PRO A 58 -4.32 -13.19 9.76
CA PRO A 58 -3.39 -13.53 8.72
C PRO A 58 -2.12 -12.67 8.85
N THR A 59 -0.95 -13.27 8.62
CA THR A 59 0.36 -12.59 8.68
C THR A 59 0.41 -11.40 7.74
N ARG A 60 -0.37 -11.48 6.67
CA ARG A 60 -0.59 -10.40 5.71
C ARG A 60 -2.08 -10.37 5.40
N ALA A 61 -2.72 -9.22 5.62
CA ALA A 61 -4.10 -9.05 5.19
C ALA A 61 -4.20 -9.37 3.69
N PRO A 62 -5.19 -10.16 3.25
CA PRO A 62 -5.50 -10.29 1.83
C PRO A 62 -5.71 -8.89 1.24
N LEU A 63 -5.26 -8.69 0.00
CA LEU A 63 -5.56 -7.47 -0.73
C LEU A 63 -7.09 -7.36 -0.86
N GLY A 64 -7.64 -6.19 -0.58
CA GLY A 64 -9.03 -5.88 -0.87
C GLY A 64 -9.30 -6.01 -2.38
N PRO A 65 -10.57 -6.15 -2.80
CA PRO A 65 -10.92 -6.33 -4.21
C PRO A 65 -10.39 -5.20 -5.11
N ASP A 66 -10.24 -3.99 -4.55
CA ASP A 66 -9.74 -2.81 -5.27
C ASP A 66 -8.29 -2.45 -4.89
N GLU A 67 -7.62 -3.29 -4.09
CA GLU A 67 -6.24 -3.04 -3.69
C GLU A 67 -5.25 -3.67 -4.66
N LEU A 68 -4.40 -2.83 -5.23
CA LEU A 68 -3.30 -3.29 -6.08
C LEU A 68 -2.15 -3.88 -5.27
N PRO A 69 -1.43 -4.88 -5.79
CA PRO A 69 -0.19 -5.35 -5.21
C PRO A 69 0.78 -4.19 -4.96
N HIS A 70 1.63 -4.32 -3.94
CA HIS A 70 2.57 -3.24 -3.64
C HIS A 70 3.55 -3.03 -4.81
N PRO A 71 3.78 -1.79 -5.31
CA PRO A 71 4.57 -1.52 -6.52
C PRO A 71 5.99 -2.10 -6.51
N ARG A 72 6.59 -2.30 -5.31
CA ARG A 72 7.92 -2.94 -5.17
C ARG A 72 7.94 -4.40 -5.64
N THR A 73 6.78 -5.06 -5.68
CA THR A 73 6.68 -6.46 -6.12
C THR A 73 6.42 -6.56 -7.62
N TRP A 74 6.03 -5.45 -8.28
CA TRP A 74 5.66 -5.45 -9.69
C TRP A 74 6.81 -5.84 -10.60
N GLN A 75 8.03 -5.34 -10.33
CA GLN A 75 9.20 -5.68 -11.15
C GLN A 75 9.42 -7.20 -11.25
N ARG A 76 9.08 -7.95 -10.19
CA ARG A 76 9.28 -9.40 -10.14
C ARG A 76 8.08 -10.18 -10.71
N HIS A 77 6.87 -9.71 -10.48
CA HIS A 77 5.65 -10.49 -10.74
C HIS A 77 4.76 -9.89 -11.82
N HIS A 78 4.94 -8.61 -12.18
CA HIS A 78 4.11 -7.83 -13.09
C HIS A 78 4.99 -6.84 -13.87
N ALA A 79 6.03 -7.34 -14.55
CA ALA A 79 7.06 -6.50 -15.17
C ALA A 79 6.48 -5.47 -16.15
N ALA A 80 5.51 -5.87 -16.98
CA ALA A 80 4.84 -4.97 -17.92
C ALA A 80 4.10 -3.81 -17.22
N ALA A 81 3.45 -4.08 -16.08
CA ALA A 81 2.81 -3.04 -15.27
C ALA A 81 3.85 -2.12 -14.60
N ALA A 82 4.99 -2.66 -14.18
CA ALA A 82 6.10 -1.88 -13.64
C ALA A 82 6.69 -0.91 -14.68
N ASP A 83 6.86 -1.37 -15.91
CA ASP A 83 7.37 -0.54 -17.01
C ASP A 83 6.35 0.55 -17.40
N ARG A 84 5.06 0.21 -17.47
CA ARG A 84 4.00 1.21 -17.67
C ARG A 84 3.99 2.25 -16.56
N LEU A 85 4.09 1.83 -15.30
CA LEU A 85 4.15 2.76 -14.17
C LEU A 85 5.36 3.69 -14.24
N THR A 86 6.49 3.19 -14.72
CA THR A 86 7.69 4.01 -14.91
C THR A 86 7.47 5.07 -15.99
N ARG A 87 6.83 4.71 -17.11
CA ARG A 87 6.47 5.66 -18.17
C ARG A 87 5.44 6.69 -17.69
N VAL A 88 4.39 6.25 -17.01
CA VAL A 88 3.38 7.14 -16.42
C VAL A 88 4.02 8.16 -15.47
N ARG A 89 4.87 7.71 -14.55
CA ARG A 89 5.58 8.59 -13.61
C ARG A 89 6.50 9.58 -14.29
N GLY A 90 7.21 9.13 -15.32
CA GLY A 90 8.09 9.96 -16.14
C GLY A 90 7.33 11.08 -16.84
N ALA A 91 6.21 10.75 -17.50
CA ALA A 91 5.36 11.71 -18.19
C ALA A 91 4.76 12.75 -17.23
N ILE A 92 4.19 12.30 -16.11
CA ILE A 92 3.60 13.20 -15.11
C ILE A 92 4.67 14.12 -14.52
N ARG A 93 5.84 13.61 -14.15
CA ARG A 93 6.94 14.45 -13.64
C ARG A 93 7.36 15.49 -14.63
N GLN A 94 7.63 15.10 -15.88
CA GLN A 94 8.07 16.01 -16.93
C GLN A 94 7.04 17.10 -17.23
N HIS A 95 5.75 16.71 -17.30
CA HIS A 95 4.69 17.68 -17.56
C HIS A 95 4.46 18.62 -16.36
N ALA A 96 4.52 18.10 -15.14
CA ALA A 96 4.40 18.87 -13.91
C ALA A 96 5.51 19.94 -13.80
N GLU A 97 6.75 19.58 -14.14
CA GLU A 97 7.88 20.51 -14.21
C GLU A 97 7.62 21.61 -15.25
N LYS A 98 7.12 21.26 -16.43
CA LYS A 98 6.80 22.21 -17.52
C LYS A 98 5.75 23.23 -17.11
N ILE A 99 4.69 22.79 -16.41
CA ILE A 99 3.61 23.68 -15.95
C ILE A 99 3.85 24.26 -14.55
N ARG A 100 4.99 23.95 -13.92
CA ARG A 100 5.41 24.40 -12.59
C ARG A 100 4.40 24.06 -11.48
N VAL A 101 3.86 22.86 -11.51
CA VAL A 101 2.95 22.31 -10.49
C VAL A 101 3.61 21.10 -9.84
N PRO A 102 3.52 20.91 -8.52
CA PRO A 102 3.95 19.66 -7.88
C PRO A 102 3.28 18.45 -8.52
N GLN A 103 4.06 17.40 -8.81
CA GLN A 103 3.57 16.21 -9.51
C GLN A 103 2.41 15.52 -8.78
N GLU A 104 2.41 15.57 -7.44
CA GLU A 104 1.37 14.98 -6.59
C GLU A 104 0.04 15.71 -6.70
N LEU A 105 0.10 17.02 -7.01
CA LEU A 105 -1.10 17.82 -7.28
C LEU A 105 -1.61 17.61 -8.70
N LEU A 106 -0.71 17.36 -9.67
CA LEU A 106 -1.12 17.07 -11.04
C LEU A 106 -1.81 15.70 -11.12
N LEU A 107 -1.19 14.66 -10.55
CA LEU A 107 -1.80 13.33 -10.47
C LEU A 107 -1.25 12.55 -9.26
N THR A 108 -2.14 12.09 -8.40
CA THR A 108 -1.74 11.37 -7.19
C THR A 108 -1.01 10.05 -7.51
N PRO A 109 -0.07 9.59 -6.65
CA PRO A 109 0.59 8.29 -6.84
C PRO A 109 -0.39 7.11 -6.90
N GLY A 110 -1.56 7.22 -6.28
CA GLY A 110 -2.65 6.26 -6.36
C GLY A 110 -3.18 6.14 -7.79
N CYS A 111 -3.64 7.25 -8.37
CA CYS A 111 -4.14 7.27 -9.74
C CYS A 111 -3.10 6.79 -10.76
N GLN A 112 -1.82 7.15 -10.59
CA GLN A 112 -0.74 6.69 -11.46
C GLN A 112 -0.59 5.17 -11.43
N ARG A 113 -0.73 4.54 -10.26
CA ARG A 113 -0.65 3.08 -10.11
C ARG A 113 -1.85 2.37 -10.72
N HIS A 114 -3.07 2.84 -10.42
CA HIS A 114 -4.28 2.24 -10.98
C HIS A 114 -4.29 2.35 -12.51
N LEU A 115 -3.98 3.52 -13.06
CA LEU A 115 -3.89 3.70 -14.51
C LEU A 115 -2.90 2.71 -15.16
N ALA A 116 -1.71 2.57 -14.60
CA ALA A 116 -0.68 1.68 -15.13
C ALA A 116 -1.07 0.19 -15.02
N TRP A 117 -1.87 -0.17 -14.03
CA TRP A 117 -2.36 -1.53 -13.82
C TRP A 117 -3.51 -1.86 -14.76
N ASP A 118 -4.58 -1.07 -14.73
CA ASP A 118 -5.83 -1.30 -15.46
C ASP A 118 -5.61 -1.34 -16.99
N LEU A 119 -4.75 -0.44 -17.50
CA LEU A 119 -4.34 -0.47 -18.92
C LEU A 119 -3.60 -1.76 -19.28
N GLY A 120 -2.93 -2.40 -18.34
CA GLY A 120 -2.25 -3.66 -18.59
C GLY A 120 -3.19 -4.82 -18.78
N GLU A 121 -4.18 -4.92 -17.94
CA GLU A 121 -5.19 -5.98 -18.04
C GLU A 121 -5.97 -5.90 -19.36
N GLU A 122 -6.19 -4.69 -19.89
CA GLU A 122 -6.88 -4.51 -21.16
C GLU A 122 -6.01 -4.79 -22.39
N ILE A 123 -4.75 -4.40 -22.35
CA ILE A 123 -3.78 -4.71 -23.40
C ILE A 123 -3.56 -6.24 -23.47
N GLU A 124 -3.38 -6.89 -22.33
CA GLU A 124 -3.21 -8.35 -22.26
C GLU A 124 -4.47 -9.11 -22.68
N ALA A 125 -5.65 -8.54 -22.44
CA ALA A 125 -6.92 -9.08 -22.90
C ALA A 125 -7.23 -8.76 -24.39
N GLY A 126 -6.33 -8.07 -25.10
CA GLY A 126 -6.50 -7.70 -26.51
C GLY A 126 -7.63 -6.69 -26.76
N ARG A 127 -8.10 -6.01 -25.71
CA ARG A 127 -9.20 -5.03 -25.82
C ARG A 127 -8.75 -3.67 -26.32
N THR A 128 -7.47 -3.34 -26.19
CA THR A 128 -6.91 -2.11 -26.74
C THR A 128 -5.47 -2.30 -27.21
N SER A 129 -5.11 -1.67 -28.32
CA SER A 129 -3.75 -1.66 -28.87
C SER A 129 -3.08 -0.29 -28.73
N SER A 130 -3.86 0.76 -28.52
CA SER A 130 -3.38 2.13 -28.27
C SER A 130 -4.36 2.83 -27.34
N VAL A 131 -3.85 3.69 -26.47
CA VAL A 131 -4.66 4.38 -25.48
C VAL A 131 -4.74 5.84 -25.87
N SER A 132 -5.94 6.30 -26.21
CA SER A 132 -6.21 7.70 -26.52
C SER A 132 -6.22 8.60 -25.28
N ALA A 133 -5.96 9.90 -25.48
CA ALA A 133 -6.09 10.88 -24.40
C ALA A 133 -7.52 10.94 -23.83
N GLN A 134 -8.54 10.67 -24.63
CA GLN A 134 -9.91 10.62 -24.19
C GLN A 134 -10.15 9.46 -23.23
N GLU A 135 -9.74 8.23 -23.58
CA GLU A 135 -9.88 7.04 -22.73
C GLU A 135 -9.12 7.20 -21.41
N ILE A 136 -7.92 7.78 -21.45
CA ILE A 136 -7.17 8.11 -20.23
C ILE A 136 -7.96 9.11 -19.39
N GLY A 137 -8.51 10.15 -20.01
CA GLY A 137 -9.32 11.16 -19.34
C GLY A 137 -10.54 10.59 -18.62
N GLU A 138 -11.27 9.68 -19.26
CA GLU A 138 -12.43 9.00 -18.69
C GLU A 138 -12.03 8.16 -17.46
N ARG A 139 -10.90 7.43 -17.52
CA ARG A 139 -10.37 6.66 -16.39
C ARG A 139 -9.94 7.56 -15.23
N LEU A 140 -9.22 8.64 -15.54
CA LEU A 140 -8.82 9.61 -14.52
C LEU A 140 -10.03 10.26 -13.85
N ALA A 141 -11.09 10.54 -14.61
CA ALA A 141 -12.36 11.06 -14.08
C ALA A 141 -13.01 10.04 -13.12
N ALA A 142 -13.05 8.76 -13.50
CA ALA A 142 -13.57 7.68 -12.67
C ALA A 142 -12.77 7.52 -11.35
N MET A 143 -11.47 7.82 -11.37
CA MET A 143 -10.61 7.85 -10.17
C MET A 143 -10.70 9.15 -9.37
N GLY A 144 -11.59 10.08 -9.74
CA GLY A 144 -11.82 11.33 -9.03
C GLY A 144 -10.85 12.46 -9.38
N ALA A 145 -10.13 12.37 -10.50
CA ALA A 145 -9.30 13.47 -10.97
C ALA A 145 -10.18 14.68 -11.39
N ARG A 146 -9.69 15.86 -11.09
CA ARG A 146 -10.40 17.12 -11.43
C ARG A 146 -10.27 17.43 -12.92
N PRO A 147 -11.21 18.17 -13.54
CA PRO A 147 -11.17 18.50 -14.96
C PRO A 147 -9.82 19.08 -15.43
N TRP A 148 -9.25 20.03 -14.69
CA TRP A 148 -7.96 20.61 -15.04
C TRP A 148 -6.79 19.61 -14.98
N GLN A 149 -6.84 18.63 -14.06
CA GLN A 149 -5.83 17.57 -13.97
C GLN A 149 -5.90 16.65 -15.20
N ILE A 150 -7.11 16.31 -15.62
CA ILE A 150 -7.39 15.50 -16.80
C ILE A 150 -6.88 16.22 -18.06
N GLU A 151 -7.25 17.47 -18.23
CA GLU A 151 -6.81 18.31 -19.36
C GLU A 151 -5.29 18.35 -19.50
N GLN A 152 -4.59 18.47 -18.38
CA GLN A 152 -3.14 18.54 -18.34
C GLN A 152 -2.44 17.16 -18.44
N ALA A 153 -2.98 16.15 -17.79
CA ALA A 153 -2.30 14.84 -17.68
C ALA A 153 -2.60 13.90 -18.85
N ALA A 154 -3.85 13.86 -19.35
CA ALA A 154 -4.27 12.84 -20.31
C ALA A 154 -3.49 12.89 -21.63
N PRO A 155 -3.22 14.05 -22.28
CA PRO A 155 -2.42 14.09 -23.50
C PRO A 155 -0.96 13.63 -23.29
N ALA A 156 -0.35 14.04 -22.17
CA ALA A 156 1.02 13.65 -21.83
C ALA A 156 1.13 12.13 -21.59
N LEU A 157 0.13 11.56 -20.94
CA LEU A 157 0.06 10.11 -20.68
C LEU A 157 -0.21 9.31 -21.95
N ALA A 158 -1.09 9.77 -22.84
CA ALA A 158 -1.34 9.13 -24.13
C ALA A 158 -0.07 9.03 -24.96
N THR A 159 0.70 10.12 -25.04
CA THR A 159 2.00 10.15 -25.74
C THR A 159 3.01 9.18 -25.11
N ALA A 160 3.03 9.03 -23.79
CA ALA A 160 4.00 8.17 -23.12
C ALA A 160 3.62 6.68 -23.17
N LEU A 161 2.35 6.36 -23.42
CA LEU A 161 1.82 5.00 -23.39
C LEU A 161 1.53 4.41 -24.80
N SER A 162 1.63 5.23 -25.84
CA SER A 162 1.65 4.82 -27.26
C SER A 162 2.97 4.14 -27.68
#